data_6f486197050e006889a3a469803b7b02
#
_entry.id   6f486197050e006889a3a469803b7b02
#
_cell.length_a   1.000
_cell.length_b   1.000
_cell.length_c   1.000
_cell.angle_alpha   90.00
_cell.angle_beta   90.00
_cell.angle_gamma   90.00
#
_symmetry.space_group_name_H-M   'P 1'
#
loop_
_entity.id
_entity.type
_entity.pdbx_description
1 polymer ?
#
loop_
_entity_poly.entity_id
_entity_poly.type
_entity_poly.pdbx_seq_one_letter_code
_entity_poly.pdbx_strand_id
1 'polypeptide(L)'
;MDFELDDSEKSFRDEVRAWLKANAPKDDSTEANQEKVIENRRAWQKKLYEAGYVGITWPKEYGGRGGDFMDQLIFNDEMIVAQTPEPINVIGLGMGGPVVIAHGTEEQKKRYLPPLL
;
A
#
# COMPACT_ATOMS: atom_id res chain seq x y z
N MET A 1 9.68 -22.15 16.10
CA MET A 1 9.00 -21.22 15.15
C MET A 1 10.08 -20.58 14.31
N ASP A 2 10.00 -20.75 13.01
CA ASP A 2 10.97 -20.18 12.09
C ASP A 2 10.44 -18.82 11.62
N PHE A 3 11.24 -17.77 11.81
CA PHE A 3 10.94 -16.40 11.37
C PHE A 3 11.74 -16.00 10.12
N GLU A 4 12.44 -16.95 9.51
CA GLU A 4 13.16 -16.67 8.28
C GLU A 4 12.20 -16.59 7.10
N LEU A 5 12.42 -15.58 6.26
CA LEU A 5 11.70 -15.44 5.00
C LEU A 5 12.10 -16.55 4.04
N ASP A 6 11.15 -17.10 3.31
CA ASP A 6 11.43 -18.00 2.21
C ASP A 6 12.02 -17.25 0.99
N ASP A 7 12.39 -17.97 -0.05
CA ASP A 7 13.04 -17.37 -1.22
C ASP A 7 12.12 -16.41 -2.01
N SER A 8 10.83 -16.71 -2.05
CA SER A 8 9.82 -15.83 -2.67
C SER A 8 9.65 -14.54 -1.88
N GLU A 9 9.54 -14.64 -0.57
CA GLU A 9 9.43 -13.52 0.36
C GLU A 9 10.68 -12.63 0.33
N LYS A 10 11.87 -13.23 0.30
CA LYS A 10 13.13 -12.50 0.12
C LYS A 10 13.19 -11.76 -1.20
N SER A 11 12.75 -12.40 -2.28
CA SER A 11 12.69 -11.78 -3.61
C SER A 11 11.75 -10.59 -3.64
N PHE A 12 10.57 -10.71 -3.05
CA PHE A 12 9.61 -9.61 -2.93
C PHE A 12 10.17 -8.46 -2.07
N ARG A 13 10.77 -8.77 -0.93
CA ARG A 13 11.45 -7.77 -0.09
C ARG A 13 12.50 -6.99 -0.86
N ASP A 14 13.34 -7.68 -1.62
CA ASP A 14 14.43 -7.05 -2.36
C ASP A 14 13.90 -6.19 -3.51
N GLU A 15 12.82 -6.62 -4.18
CA GLU A 15 12.08 -5.82 -5.17
C GLU A 15 11.55 -4.51 -4.55
N VAL A 16 10.82 -4.62 -3.44
CA VAL A 16 10.25 -3.46 -2.73
C VAL A 16 11.34 -2.51 -2.27
N ARG A 17 12.40 -3.03 -1.68
CA ARG A 17 13.53 -2.24 -1.18
C ARG A 17 14.20 -1.46 -2.29
N ALA A 18 14.48 -2.09 -3.42
CA ALA A 18 15.07 -1.42 -4.58
C ALA A 18 14.16 -0.33 -5.15
N TRP A 19 12.86 -0.62 -5.23
CA TRP A 19 11.89 0.33 -5.73
C TRP A 19 11.73 1.54 -4.79
N LEU A 20 11.64 1.32 -3.49
CA LEU A 20 11.58 2.39 -2.49
C LEU A 20 12.83 3.26 -2.50
N LYS A 21 14.01 2.66 -2.59
CA LYS A 21 15.27 3.40 -2.70
C LYS A 21 15.29 4.37 -3.90
N ALA A 22 14.67 3.98 -5.01
CA ALA A 22 14.62 4.78 -6.24
C ALA A 22 13.49 5.81 -6.24
N ASN A 23 12.40 5.59 -5.50
CA ASN A 23 11.14 6.31 -5.67
C ASN A 23 10.59 6.98 -4.41
N ALA A 24 11.04 6.59 -3.22
CA ALA A 24 10.48 7.12 -1.98
C ALA A 24 10.69 8.63 -1.86
N PRO A 25 9.63 9.39 -1.51
CA PRO A 25 9.77 10.80 -1.16
C PRO A 25 10.47 10.93 0.21
N LYS A 26 10.90 12.13 0.53
CA LYS A 26 11.38 12.44 1.87
C LYS A 26 10.24 12.39 2.87
N ASP A 27 10.57 12.02 4.11
CA ASP A 27 9.65 12.11 5.24
C ASP A 27 9.04 13.53 5.35
N ASP A 28 7.73 13.58 5.54
CA ASP A 28 6.95 14.81 5.66
C ASP A 28 6.54 15.15 7.11
N SER A 29 7.07 14.42 8.09
CA SER A 29 6.71 14.56 9.51
C SER A 29 6.99 15.97 10.09
N THR A 30 7.90 16.72 9.48
CA THR A 30 8.25 18.10 9.88
C THR A 30 7.58 19.19 9.02
N GLU A 31 6.79 18.83 8.03
CA GLU A 31 6.11 19.80 7.16
C GLU A 31 4.93 20.43 7.91
N ALA A 32 4.96 21.73 8.09
CA ALA A 32 3.92 22.48 8.81
C ALA A 32 2.68 22.80 7.95
N ASN A 33 2.83 22.80 6.62
CA ASN A 33 1.73 23.09 5.69
C ASN A 33 0.92 21.81 5.39
N GLN A 34 -0.26 21.70 6.00
CA GLN A 34 -1.14 20.55 5.87
C GLN A 34 -1.64 20.31 4.44
N GLU A 35 -1.91 21.37 3.68
CA GLU A 35 -2.34 21.23 2.28
C GLU A 35 -1.25 20.59 1.43
N LYS A 36 -0.01 21.01 1.65
CA LYS A 36 1.17 20.43 0.98
C LYS A 36 1.41 18.98 1.38
N VAL A 37 1.22 18.63 2.65
CA VAL A 37 1.29 17.25 3.12
C VAL A 37 0.26 16.37 2.41
N ILE A 38 -0.99 16.81 2.33
CA ILE A 38 -2.07 16.08 1.66
C ILE A 38 -1.76 15.89 0.17
N GLU A 39 -1.32 16.95 -0.51
CA GLU A 39 -0.97 16.88 -1.93
C GLU A 39 0.19 15.91 -2.19
N ASN A 40 1.25 15.99 -1.39
CA ASN A 40 2.41 15.09 -1.49
C ASN A 40 2.02 13.63 -1.22
N ARG A 41 1.19 13.36 -0.22
CA ARG A 41 0.74 12.00 0.09
C ARG A 41 -0.21 11.44 -0.94
N ARG A 42 -1.05 12.26 -1.58
CA ARG A 42 -1.86 11.83 -2.74
C ARG A 42 -0.98 11.45 -3.93
N ALA A 43 0.02 12.26 -4.25
CA ALA A 43 0.97 11.95 -5.30
C ALA A 43 1.77 10.66 -4.98
N TRP A 44 2.14 10.47 -3.73
CA TRP A 44 2.83 9.27 -3.27
C TRP A 44 1.94 8.02 -3.38
N GLN A 45 0.69 8.08 -2.92
CA GLN A 45 -0.25 6.96 -3.05
C GLN A 45 -0.49 6.59 -4.52
N LYS A 46 -0.66 7.58 -5.40
CA LYS A 46 -0.78 7.33 -6.84
C LYS A 46 0.44 6.57 -7.39
N LYS A 47 1.63 6.97 -7.01
CA LYS A 47 2.88 6.33 -7.42
C LYS A 47 2.98 4.88 -6.90
N LEU A 48 2.59 4.66 -5.65
CA LEU A 48 2.48 3.31 -5.07
C LEU A 48 1.47 2.45 -5.82
N TYR A 49 0.31 3.02 -6.16
CA TYR A 49 -0.73 2.32 -6.92
C TYR A 49 -0.24 1.90 -8.31
N GLU A 50 0.38 2.81 -9.04
CA GLU A 50 0.95 2.54 -10.37
C GLU A 50 2.02 1.44 -10.34
N ALA A 51 2.74 1.31 -9.24
CA ALA A 51 3.73 0.25 -9.02
C ALA A 51 3.13 -1.07 -8.48
N GLY A 52 1.83 -1.11 -8.15
CA GLY A 52 1.16 -2.28 -7.60
C GLY A 52 1.35 -2.50 -6.11
N TYR A 53 1.66 -1.44 -5.36
CA TYR A 53 1.90 -1.49 -3.91
C TYR A 53 0.76 -0.92 -3.06
N VAL A 54 -0.39 -0.63 -3.66
CA VAL A 54 -1.62 -0.29 -2.94
C VAL A 54 -2.60 -1.46 -3.03
N GLY A 55 -3.25 -1.80 -1.92
CA GLY A 55 -4.15 -2.94 -1.88
C GLY A 55 -3.42 -4.27 -2.14
N ILE A 56 -2.27 -4.49 -1.51
CA ILE A 56 -1.42 -5.67 -1.74
C ILE A 56 -2.20 -6.97 -1.52
N THR A 57 -3.02 -7.05 -0.46
CA THR A 57 -3.84 -8.22 -0.14
C THR A 57 -5.21 -8.24 -0.82
N TRP A 58 -5.56 -7.19 -1.56
CA TRP A 58 -6.84 -7.16 -2.25
C TRP A 58 -6.81 -8.06 -3.48
N PRO A 59 -7.96 -8.71 -3.83
CA PRO A 59 -8.07 -9.47 -5.05
C PRO A 59 -7.73 -8.63 -6.29
N LYS A 60 -7.08 -9.24 -7.27
CA LYS A 60 -6.74 -8.57 -8.53
C LYS A 60 -7.95 -8.03 -9.28
N GLU A 61 -9.09 -8.71 -9.20
CA GLU A 61 -10.35 -8.28 -9.81
C GLU A 61 -10.86 -6.95 -9.27
N TYR A 62 -10.43 -6.53 -8.08
CA TYR A 62 -10.78 -5.25 -7.46
C TYR A 62 -9.64 -4.23 -7.50
N GLY A 63 -8.62 -4.48 -8.30
CA GLY A 63 -7.49 -3.60 -8.49
C GLY A 63 -6.32 -3.84 -7.54
N GLY A 64 -6.39 -4.86 -6.69
CA GLY A 64 -5.32 -5.23 -5.79
C GLY A 64 -4.20 -6.06 -6.43
N ARG A 65 -3.16 -6.32 -5.67
CA ARG A 65 -2.02 -7.14 -6.11
C ARG A 65 -2.32 -8.64 -6.02
N GLY A 66 -3.27 -9.06 -5.20
CA GLY A 66 -3.57 -10.46 -4.95
C GLY A 66 -2.48 -11.17 -4.14
N GLY A 67 -1.68 -10.42 -3.39
CA GLY A 67 -0.68 -10.93 -2.47
C GLY A 67 -1.28 -11.46 -1.18
N ASP A 68 -0.45 -12.04 -0.34
CA ASP A 68 -0.84 -12.57 0.96
C ASP A 68 -0.50 -11.61 2.11
N PHE A 69 -0.75 -12.07 3.33
CA PHE A 69 -0.47 -11.29 4.54
C PHE A 69 1.04 -11.03 4.72
N MET A 70 1.90 -11.97 4.34
CA MET A 70 3.36 -11.81 4.44
C MET A 70 3.86 -10.75 3.46
N ASP A 71 3.31 -10.68 2.25
CA ASP A 71 3.62 -9.61 1.29
C ASP A 71 3.30 -8.23 1.87
N GLN A 72 2.14 -8.10 2.52
CA GLN A 72 1.76 -6.84 3.17
C GLN A 72 2.69 -6.48 4.33
N LEU A 73 3.07 -7.47 5.15
CA LEU A 73 3.96 -7.26 6.28
C LEU A 73 5.36 -6.83 5.80
N ILE A 74 5.91 -7.53 4.83
CA ILE A 74 7.20 -7.18 4.22
C ILE A 74 7.18 -5.76 3.65
N PHE A 75 6.13 -5.41 2.93
CA PHE A 75 5.99 -4.06 2.38
C PHE A 75 5.94 -3.00 3.47
N ASN A 76 5.17 -3.22 4.53
CA ASN A 76 5.07 -2.29 5.65
C ASN A 76 6.42 -2.09 6.34
N ASP A 77 7.17 -3.17 6.59
CA ASP A 77 8.50 -3.11 7.20
C ASP A 77 9.48 -2.31 6.33
N GLU A 78 9.50 -2.56 5.04
CA GLU A 78 10.37 -1.81 4.11
C GLU A 78 10.00 -0.32 4.03
N MET A 79 8.72 0.02 4.11
CA MET A 79 8.24 1.41 4.19
C MET A 79 8.77 2.11 5.44
N ILE A 80 8.74 1.43 6.59
CA ILE A 80 9.28 1.94 7.87
C ILE A 80 10.79 2.14 7.77
N VAL A 81 11.51 1.14 7.28
CA VAL A 81 12.98 1.22 7.11
C VAL A 81 13.37 2.35 6.17
N ALA A 82 12.62 2.55 5.10
CA ALA A 82 12.85 3.63 4.14
C ALA A 82 12.39 5.02 4.63
N GLN A 83 11.73 5.08 5.81
CA GLN A 83 11.18 6.32 6.39
C GLN A 83 10.28 7.10 5.42
N THR A 84 9.41 6.38 4.72
CA THR A 84 8.47 6.97 3.77
C THR A 84 7.25 7.55 4.48
N PRO A 85 6.58 8.55 3.89
CA PRO A 85 5.27 8.96 4.36
C PRO A 85 4.25 7.82 4.26
N GLU A 86 3.31 7.79 5.19
CA GLU A 86 2.18 6.86 5.10
C GLU A 86 1.27 7.19 3.91
N PRO A 87 0.63 6.18 3.30
CA PRO A 87 -0.45 6.41 2.34
C PRO A 87 -1.56 7.27 2.95
N ILE A 88 -2.19 8.11 2.14
CA ILE A 88 -3.22 9.05 2.64
C ILE A 88 -4.51 8.33 3.08
N ASN A 89 -4.81 7.19 2.49
CA ASN A 89 -6.08 6.48 2.69
C ASN A 89 -5.92 5.17 3.49
N VAL A 90 -5.20 5.22 4.61
CA VAL A 90 -4.92 4.03 5.45
C VAL A 90 -6.22 3.35 5.93
N ILE A 91 -7.21 4.14 6.36
CA ILE A 91 -8.51 3.61 6.84
C ILE A 91 -9.30 2.97 5.70
N GLY A 92 -9.37 3.61 4.54
CA GLY A 92 -10.04 3.05 3.37
C GLY A 92 -9.40 1.75 2.89
N LEU A 93 -8.08 1.70 2.85
CA LEU A 93 -7.32 0.52 2.41
C LEU A 93 -7.36 -0.64 3.41
N GLY A 94 -7.21 -0.34 4.70
CA GLY A 94 -7.08 -1.35 5.74
C GLY A 94 -8.40 -1.79 6.39
N MET A 95 -9.45 -0.99 6.30
CA MET A 95 -10.74 -1.24 6.97
C MET A 95 -11.91 -1.17 6.00
N GLY A 96 -12.16 -0.03 5.35
CA GLY A 96 -13.33 0.18 4.51
C GLY A 96 -13.38 -0.75 3.29
N GLY A 97 -12.29 -0.83 2.55
CA GLY A 97 -12.17 -1.71 1.39
C GLY A 97 -12.38 -3.18 1.71
N PRO A 98 -11.67 -3.75 2.71
CA PRO A 98 -11.88 -5.14 3.13
C PRO A 98 -13.32 -5.45 3.54
N VAL A 99 -14.01 -4.54 4.22
CA VAL A 99 -15.44 -4.71 4.55
C VAL A 99 -16.31 -4.78 3.30
N VAL A 100 -16.09 -3.90 2.33
CA VAL A 100 -16.82 -3.91 1.05
C VAL A 100 -16.51 -5.19 0.27
N ILE A 101 -15.26 -5.64 0.25
CA ILE A 101 -14.86 -6.90 -0.42
C ILE A 101 -15.59 -8.09 0.21
N ALA A 102 -15.68 -8.15 1.55
CA ALA A 102 -16.27 -9.28 2.26
C ALA A 102 -17.80 -9.29 2.21
N HIS A 103 -18.44 -8.13 2.27
CA HIS A 103 -19.89 -8.00 2.53
C HIS A 103 -20.66 -7.19 1.48
N GLY A 104 -19.97 -6.47 0.60
CA GLY A 104 -20.60 -5.63 -0.41
C GLY A 104 -21.24 -6.46 -1.55
N THR A 105 -22.22 -5.86 -2.23
CA THR A 105 -22.73 -6.37 -3.51
C THR A 105 -21.70 -6.11 -4.61
N GLU A 106 -21.83 -6.80 -5.76
CA GLU A 106 -20.94 -6.55 -6.91
C GLU A 106 -21.02 -5.10 -7.40
N GLU A 107 -22.19 -4.49 -7.35
CA GLU A 107 -22.39 -3.08 -7.68
C GLU A 107 -21.63 -2.16 -6.71
N GLN A 108 -21.73 -2.41 -5.41
CA GLN A 108 -20.99 -1.67 -4.38
C GLN A 108 -19.48 -1.82 -4.55
N LYS A 109 -18.99 -3.02 -4.80
CA LYS A 109 -17.59 -3.28 -5.05
C LYS A 109 -17.06 -2.50 -6.24
N LYS A 110 -17.77 -2.53 -7.36
CA LYS A 110 -17.39 -1.78 -8.58
C LYS A 110 -17.40 -0.27 -8.37
N ARG A 111 -18.31 0.22 -7.54
CA ARG A 111 -18.47 1.66 -7.29
C ARG A 111 -17.44 2.19 -6.30
N TYR A 112 -17.21 1.48 -5.20
CA TYR A 112 -16.47 2.01 -4.05
C TYR A 112 -15.02 1.56 -3.95
N LEU A 113 -14.64 0.40 -4.48
CA LEU A 113 -13.27 -0.10 -4.34
C LEU A 113 -12.24 0.66 -5.19
N PRO A 114 -12.48 0.98 -6.48
CA PRO A 114 -11.48 1.67 -7.29
C PRO A 114 -11.07 3.04 -6.74
N PRO A 115 -11.98 3.90 -6.24
CA PRO A 115 -11.57 5.19 -5.71
C PRO A 115 -10.80 5.13 -4.39
N LEU A 116 -10.76 3.98 -3.70
CA LEU A 116 -10.00 3.80 -2.47
C LEU A 116 -8.51 3.55 -2.72
N LEU A 117 -8.15 3.00 -3.87
CA LEU A 117 -6.77 2.73 -4.28
C LEU A 117 -6.11 4.00 -4.82
#